data_d4e088ae19ae5c89cc99b180872ba08a
#
_entry.id   d4e088ae19ae5c89cc99b180872ba08a
#
_cell.length_a   1.000
_cell.length_b   1.000
_cell.length_c   1.000
_cell.angle_alpha   90.00
_cell.angle_beta   90.00
_cell.angle_gamma   90.00
#
_symmetry.space_group_name_H-M   'P 1'
#
loop_
_entity.id
_entity.type
_entity.pdbx_description
1 polymer ?
#
loop_
_entity_poly.entity_id
_entity_poly.type
_entity_poly.pdbx_seq_one_letter_code
_entity_poly.pdbx_strand_id
1 'polypeptide(L)'
;IGFFNYRGNFHMSNYAKEERLTGGNVSSVYRSENTVRRELKPGSEKIHKLLQHLENKGFHYAPKFLGVDEEDREVLSFIEGEAGNYPLKEYMRSNDVLKEIAKMLRLYHDAVSDFPLLADWKPMDHTPNNIEVLCHNDFAIYNIIFNNEKPVGIIDFDVAAPGPSLWDIAYTLYTC
;
A
#
# COMPACT_ATOMS: atom_id res chain seq x y z
N ILE A 1 -1.79 -33.66 -50.03
CA ILE A 1 -0.55 -33.06 -49.48
C ILE A 1 -0.72 -31.56 -49.65
N GLY A 2 -1.12 -30.87 -48.61
CA GLY A 2 -1.32 -29.42 -48.62
C GLY A 2 -1.12 -28.88 -47.22
N PHE A 3 0.03 -28.25 -46.97
CA PHE A 3 0.36 -27.59 -45.71
C PHE A 3 -0.40 -26.26 -45.64
N PHE A 4 -1.28 -26.09 -44.68
CA PHE A 4 -1.83 -24.80 -44.30
C PHE A 4 -1.03 -24.25 -43.12
N ASN A 5 -0.19 -23.24 -43.43
CA ASN A 5 0.44 -22.35 -42.45
C ASN A 5 -0.60 -21.30 -41.99
N TYR A 6 -1.11 -21.39 -40.75
CA TYR A 6 -1.77 -20.29 -40.08
C TYR A 6 -0.75 -19.60 -39.19
N ARG A 7 -0.10 -18.55 -39.70
CA ARG A 7 0.54 -17.51 -38.89
C ARG A 7 -0.48 -16.39 -38.73
N GLY A 8 -1.18 -16.40 -37.61
CA GLY A 8 -1.97 -15.28 -37.14
C GLY A 8 -1.20 -14.58 -36.03
N ASN A 9 -0.30 -13.65 -36.39
CA ASN A 9 0.26 -12.70 -35.43
C ASN A 9 -0.82 -11.67 -35.10
N PHE A 10 -1.55 -11.86 -34.02
CA PHE A 10 -2.27 -10.79 -33.35
C PHE A 10 -1.45 -10.34 -32.14
N HIS A 11 -0.43 -9.53 -32.38
CA HIS A 11 0.19 -8.71 -31.35
C HIS A 11 -0.55 -7.36 -31.37
N MET A 12 -1.67 -7.27 -30.68
CA MET A 12 -2.18 -6.01 -30.19
C MET A 12 -1.63 -5.82 -28.78
N SER A 13 -0.44 -5.23 -28.69
CA SER A 13 0.03 -4.63 -27.45
C SER A 13 -0.83 -3.38 -27.17
N ASN A 14 -1.94 -3.55 -26.48
CA ASN A 14 -2.62 -2.45 -25.80
C ASN A 14 -1.71 -2.01 -24.64
N TYR A 15 -0.68 -1.22 -24.93
CA TYR A 15 0.00 -0.44 -23.92
C TYR A 15 -0.99 0.65 -23.47
N ALA A 16 -1.76 0.38 -22.43
CA ALA A 16 -2.45 1.43 -21.71
C ALA A 16 -1.38 2.47 -21.34
N LYS A 17 -1.65 3.74 -21.63
CA LYS A 17 -0.70 4.84 -21.42
C LYS A 17 -0.31 4.89 -19.94
N GLU A 18 0.93 4.56 -19.63
CA GLU A 18 1.47 4.67 -18.29
C GLU A 18 1.78 6.14 -17.99
N GLU A 19 1.34 6.62 -16.83
CA GLU A 19 1.64 7.94 -16.31
C GLU A 19 2.54 7.79 -15.07
N ARG A 20 3.70 8.45 -15.10
CA ARG A 20 4.59 8.46 -13.94
C ARG A 20 3.95 9.31 -12.83
N LEU A 21 3.71 8.71 -11.68
CA LEU A 21 3.26 9.43 -10.50
C LEU A 21 4.41 10.19 -9.86
N THR A 22 4.17 11.46 -9.54
CA THR A 22 5.12 12.34 -8.85
C THR A 22 4.75 12.40 -7.38
N GLY A 23 5.70 12.15 -6.46
CA GLY A 23 5.44 12.28 -5.01
C GLY A 23 6.17 11.28 -4.13
N GLY A 24 6.74 10.22 -4.67
CA GLY A 24 7.58 9.28 -3.91
C GLY A 24 9.07 9.59 -4.09
N ASN A 25 9.83 9.63 -3.00
CA ASN A 25 11.27 9.95 -3.05
C ASN A 25 12.17 8.75 -3.38
N VAL A 26 11.64 7.53 -3.49
CA VAL A 26 12.46 6.30 -3.45
C VAL A 26 12.27 5.36 -4.64
N SER A 27 11.16 5.39 -5.36
CA SER A 27 10.92 4.48 -6.50
C SER A 27 10.11 5.13 -7.61
N SER A 28 10.35 4.68 -8.86
CA SER A 28 9.52 5.05 -10.00
C SER A 28 8.20 4.30 -9.91
N VAL A 29 7.11 5.06 -9.75
CA VAL A 29 5.75 4.53 -9.66
C VAL A 29 4.97 4.98 -10.88
N TYR A 30 4.31 4.05 -11.55
CA TYR A 30 3.55 4.31 -12.76
C TYR A 30 2.09 3.94 -12.57
N ARG A 31 1.19 4.83 -12.93
CA ARG A 31 -0.25 4.55 -13.00
C ARG A 31 -0.60 4.08 -14.41
N SER A 32 -1.38 3.03 -14.50
CA SER A 32 -2.04 2.58 -15.73
C SER A 32 -3.49 2.26 -15.39
N GLU A 33 -4.40 3.13 -15.83
CA GLU A 33 -5.83 3.04 -15.50
C GLU A 33 -6.09 2.99 -13.97
N ASN A 34 -6.61 1.87 -13.48
CA ASN A 34 -6.93 1.63 -12.07
C ASN A 34 -5.84 0.82 -11.34
N THR A 35 -4.64 0.78 -11.88
CA THR A 35 -3.51 0.04 -11.31
C THR A 35 -2.28 0.92 -11.17
N VAL A 36 -1.42 0.52 -10.23
CA VAL A 36 -0.08 1.09 -10.01
C VAL A 36 0.95 0.00 -10.24
N ARG A 37 2.03 0.36 -10.91
CA ARG A 37 3.20 -0.51 -11.15
C ARG A 37 4.42 0.10 -10.52
N ARG A 38 5.18 -0.70 -9.78
CA ARG A 38 6.46 -0.31 -9.20
C ARG A 38 7.44 -1.49 -9.19
N GLU A 39 8.72 -1.19 -9.19
CA GLU A 39 9.77 -2.20 -9.15
C GLU A 39 9.68 -3.04 -7.88
N LEU A 40 9.91 -4.35 -8.02
CA LEU A 40 10.04 -5.26 -6.88
C LEU A 40 11.27 -4.90 -6.06
N LYS A 41 11.10 -4.86 -4.74
CA LYS A 41 12.17 -4.66 -3.76
C LYS A 41 12.45 -5.97 -3.01
N PRO A 42 13.64 -6.13 -2.43
CA PRO A 42 13.88 -7.22 -1.49
C PRO A 42 12.82 -7.20 -0.38
N GLY A 43 12.10 -8.29 -0.20
CA GLY A 43 11.00 -8.38 0.78
C GLY A 43 9.61 -8.04 0.26
N SER A 44 9.42 -7.63 -1.01
CA SER A 44 8.08 -7.38 -1.59
C SER A 44 7.12 -8.55 -1.40
N GLU A 45 7.59 -9.80 -1.47
CA GLU A 45 6.75 -10.99 -1.25
C GLU A 45 6.04 -11.01 0.12
N LYS A 46 6.68 -10.46 1.16
CA LYS A 46 6.08 -10.34 2.50
C LYS A 46 4.95 -9.33 2.49
N ILE A 47 5.16 -8.21 1.81
CA ILE A 47 4.16 -7.16 1.66
C ILE A 47 2.99 -7.66 0.82
N HIS A 48 3.25 -8.42 -0.24
CA HIS A 48 2.18 -9.06 -1.03
C HIS A 48 1.29 -9.96 -0.17
N LYS A 49 1.89 -10.77 0.71
CA LYS A 49 1.15 -11.64 1.65
C LYS A 49 0.34 -10.80 2.66
N LEU A 50 0.91 -9.69 3.14
CA LEU A 50 0.20 -8.76 4.01
C LEU A 50 -1.01 -8.14 3.30
N LEU A 51 -0.84 -7.62 2.10
CA LEU A 51 -1.93 -7.01 1.32
C LEU A 51 -3.04 -8.02 1.01
N GLN A 52 -2.69 -9.25 0.64
CA GLN A 52 -3.66 -10.33 0.44
C GLN A 52 -4.41 -10.69 1.74
N HIS A 53 -3.71 -10.71 2.88
CA HIS A 53 -4.33 -10.94 4.18
C HIS A 53 -5.31 -9.82 4.53
N LEU A 54 -4.91 -8.56 4.37
CA LEU A 54 -5.77 -7.39 4.60
C LEU A 54 -7.03 -7.44 3.73
N GLU A 55 -6.90 -7.81 2.45
CA GLU A 55 -8.04 -7.99 1.56
C GLU A 55 -8.98 -9.10 2.08
N ASN A 56 -8.44 -10.25 2.48
CA ASN A 56 -9.22 -11.37 3.03
C ASN A 56 -9.93 -11.02 4.35
N LYS A 57 -9.35 -10.10 5.15
CA LYS A 57 -9.96 -9.57 6.37
C LYS A 57 -10.99 -8.47 6.12
N GLY A 58 -11.18 -8.06 4.88
CA GLY A 58 -12.10 -6.97 4.53
C GLY A 58 -11.57 -5.58 4.89
N PHE A 59 -10.27 -5.41 5.08
CA PHE A 59 -9.65 -4.10 5.25
C PHE A 59 -9.52 -3.40 3.89
N HIS A 60 -10.50 -2.57 3.55
CA HIS A 60 -10.62 -1.96 2.22
C HIS A 60 -9.77 -0.70 2.01
N TYR A 61 -9.02 -0.27 3.00
CA TYR A 61 -8.20 0.93 2.94
C TYR A 61 -6.80 0.69 2.35
N ALA A 62 -6.36 -0.57 2.22
CA ALA A 62 -5.08 -0.90 1.59
C ALA A 62 -5.25 -1.14 0.08
N PRO A 63 -4.20 -0.90 -0.74
CA PRO A 63 -4.19 -1.37 -2.11
C PRO A 63 -4.23 -2.90 -2.16
N LYS A 64 -4.85 -3.44 -3.22
CA LYS A 64 -4.84 -4.89 -3.47
C LYS A 64 -3.60 -5.27 -4.25
N PHE A 65 -2.98 -6.39 -3.90
CA PHE A 65 -1.95 -6.99 -4.73
C PHE A 65 -2.60 -7.78 -5.87
N LEU A 66 -2.33 -7.37 -7.11
CA LEU A 66 -2.95 -7.93 -8.32
C LEU A 66 -2.02 -8.91 -9.06
N GLY A 67 -0.73 -8.92 -8.72
CA GLY A 67 0.25 -9.80 -9.34
C GLY A 67 1.55 -9.09 -9.69
N VAL A 68 2.34 -9.72 -10.56
CA VAL A 68 3.58 -9.18 -11.13
C VAL A 68 3.41 -9.16 -12.64
N ASP A 69 3.82 -8.08 -13.30
CA ASP A 69 3.72 -7.94 -14.75
C ASP A 69 4.92 -8.57 -15.48
N GLU A 70 4.91 -8.48 -16.82
CA GLU A 70 5.94 -9.06 -17.70
C GLU A 70 7.31 -8.36 -17.57
N GLU A 71 7.37 -7.20 -16.90
CA GLU A 71 8.58 -6.42 -16.63
C GLU A 71 9.09 -6.61 -15.21
N ASP A 72 8.63 -7.68 -14.51
CA ASP A 72 8.97 -7.98 -13.10
C ASP A 72 8.62 -6.83 -12.14
N ARG A 73 7.53 -6.10 -12.41
CA ARG A 73 7.00 -5.05 -11.54
C ARG A 73 5.77 -5.55 -10.79
N GLU A 74 5.66 -5.22 -9.52
CA GLU A 74 4.41 -5.47 -8.79
C GLU A 74 3.29 -4.59 -9.32
N VAL A 75 2.10 -5.18 -9.42
CA VAL A 75 0.87 -4.53 -9.83
C VAL A 75 -0.06 -4.45 -8.63
N LEU A 76 -0.39 -3.22 -8.24
CA LEU A 76 -1.30 -2.92 -7.14
C LEU A 76 -2.55 -2.21 -7.67
N SER A 77 -3.68 -2.31 -6.95
CA SER A 77 -4.82 -1.47 -7.27
C SER A 77 -4.51 -0.01 -6.95
N PHE A 78 -4.98 0.91 -7.80
CA PHE A 78 -4.90 2.34 -7.52
C PHE A 78 -6.02 2.75 -6.57
N ILE A 79 -5.70 3.53 -5.55
CA ILE A 79 -6.68 4.16 -4.66
C ILE A 79 -6.91 5.57 -5.17
N GLU A 80 -8.12 5.86 -5.65
CA GLU A 80 -8.46 7.16 -6.24
C GLU A 80 -8.53 8.24 -5.18
N GLY A 81 -7.79 9.33 -5.38
CA GLY A 81 -7.74 10.45 -4.45
C GLY A 81 -6.40 11.19 -4.49
N GLU A 82 -6.18 12.03 -3.50
CA GLU A 82 -4.96 12.79 -3.32
C GLU A 82 -4.25 12.39 -2.02
N ALA A 83 -2.94 12.30 -2.05
CA ALA A 83 -2.15 12.06 -0.84
C ALA A 83 -2.08 13.31 0.05
N GLY A 84 -1.96 13.12 1.36
CA GLY A 84 -1.82 14.20 2.35
C GLY A 84 -0.45 14.88 2.32
N ASN A 85 -0.04 15.36 1.13
CA ASN A 85 1.24 16.04 0.94
C ASN A 85 1.25 17.46 1.51
N TYR A 86 2.41 17.87 2.06
CA TYR A 86 2.59 19.25 2.53
C TYR A 86 2.76 20.25 1.38
N PRO A 87 2.18 21.46 1.48
CA PRO A 87 1.39 21.98 2.61
C PRO A 87 0.00 21.33 2.67
N LEU A 88 -0.42 20.87 3.85
CA LEU A 88 -1.71 20.22 4.04
C LEU A 88 -2.86 21.19 3.76
N LYS A 89 -3.90 20.71 3.08
CA LYS A 89 -5.17 21.40 2.93
C LYS A 89 -5.85 21.56 4.29
N GLU A 90 -6.70 22.60 4.44
CA GLU A 90 -7.34 22.91 5.72
C GLU A 90 -8.15 21.74 6.29
N TYR A 91 -8.93 21.05 5.45
CA TYR A 91 -9.74 19.91 5.89
C TYR A 91 -8.90 18.76 6.45
N MET A 92 -7.68 18.54 5.96
CA MET A 92 -6.77 17.48 6.41
C MET A 92 -6.30 17.68 7.86
N ARG A 93 -6.42 18.90 8.38
CA ARG A 93 -6.06 19.27 9.76
C ARG A 93 -7.24 19.23 10.72
N SER A 94 -8.42 18.82 10.25
CA SER A 94 -9.62 18.82 11.09
C SER A 94 -9.63 17.66 12.07
N ASN A 95 -10.26 17.89 13.24
CA ASN A 95 -10.45 16.83 14.23
C ASN A 95 -11.24 15.64 13.68
N ASP A 96 -12.12 15.85 12.72
CA ASP A 96 -12.91 14.78 12.14
C ASP A 96 -12.07 13.88 11.24
N VAL A 97 -11.17 14.47 10.44
CA VAL A 97 -10.18 13.69 9.67
C VAL A 97 -9.26 12.91 10.61
N LEU A 98 -8.75 13.51 11.68
CA LEU A 98 -7.91 12.80 12.65
C LEU A 98 -8.64 11.61 13.30
N LYS A 99 -9.92 11.76 13.64
CA LYS A 99 -10.73 10.65 14.15
C LYS A 99 -10.88 9.51 13.13
N GLU A 100 -11.11 9.84 11.86
CA GLU A 100 -11.23 8.83 10.81
C GLU A 100 -9.89 8.11 10.54
N ILE A 101 -8.76 8.83 10.58
CA ILE A 101 -7.42 8.23 10.50
C ILE A 101 -7.19 7.28 11.69
N ALA A 102 -7.53 7.69 12.90
CA ALA A 102 -7.41 6.85 14.10
C ALA A 102 -8.27 5.58 14.00
N LYS A 103 -9.50 5.68 13.49
CA LYS A 103 -10.34 4.50 13.20
C LYS A 103 -9.74 3.59 12.17
N MET A 104 -9.18 4.14 11.07
CA MET A 104 -8.51 3.37 10.03
C MET A 104 -7.32 2.60 10.60
N LEU A 105 -6.47 3.25 11.40
CA LEU A 105 -5.35 2.58 12.08
C LEU A 105 -5.84 1.47 13.02
N ARG A 106 -6.90 1.71 13.78
CA ARG A 106 -7.49 0.67 14.65
C ARG A 106 -7.96 -0.54 13.83
N LEU A 107 -8.69 -0.30 12.75
CA LEU A 107 -9.15 -1.37 11.85
C LEU A 107 -7.99 -2.13 11.21
N TYR A 108 -6.89 -1.45 10.90
CA TYR A 108 -5.67 -2.08 10.43
C TYR A 108 -5.09 -3.03 11.50
N HIS A 109 -4.90 -2.56 12.74
CA HIS A 109 -4.41 -3.39 13.83
C HIS A 109 -5.31 -4.61 14.11
N ASP A 110 -6.63 -4.43 14.04
CA ASP A 110 -7.57 -5.54 14.20
C ASP A 110 -7.43 -6.55 13.05
N ALA A 111 -7.25 -6.08 11.81
CA ALA A 111 -7.08 -6.95 10.65
C ALA A 111 -5.78 -7.77 10.67
N VAL A 112 -4.69 -7.22 11.24
CA VAL A 112 -3.39 -7.91 11.32
C VAL A 112 -3.15 -8.65 12.65
N SER A 113 -4.13 -8.65 13.57
CA SER A 113 -3.97 -9.26 14.88
C SER A 113 -3.69 -10.77 14.85
N ASP A 114 -4.12 -11.47 13.81
CA ASP A 114 -3.88 -12.90 13.56
C ASP A 114 -3.02 -13.15 12.31
N PHE A 115 -2.34 -12.11 11.81
CA PHE A 115 -1.42 -12.28 10.70
C PHE A 115 -0.25 -13.20 11.10
N PRO A 116 0.02 -14.28 10.33
CA PRO A 116 1.10 -15.19 10.66
C PRO A 116 2.45 -14.50 10.47
N LEU A 117 3.10 -14.11 11.57
CA LEU A 117 4.44 -13.54 11.53
C LEU A 117 5.42 -14.60 11.04
N LEU A 118 6.00 -14.37 9.88
CA LEU A 118 7.02 -15.24 9.31
C LEU A 118 8.33 -15.07 10.10
N ALA A 119 9.07 -16.16 10.28
CA ALA A 119 10.30 -16.20 11.11
C ALA A 119 11.38 -15.19 10.67
N ASP A 120 11.36 -14.75 9.42
CA ASP A 120 12.28 -13.79 8.84
C ASP A 120 11.75 -12.33 8.89
N TRP A 121 10.56 -12.11 9.45
CA TRP A 121 10.01 -10.75 9.61
C TRP A 121 10.47 -10.16 10.94
N LYS A 122 11.51 -9.36 10.89
CA LYS A 122 12.13 -8.77 12.07
C LYS A 122 11.51 -7.42 12.40
N PRO A 123 11.39 -7.06 13.68
CA PRO A 123 11.08 -5.69 14.09
C PRO A 123 12.06 -4.69 13.48
N MET A 124 11.64 -3.45 13.34
CA MET A 124 12.53 -2.34 13.00
C MET A 124 13.53 -2.09 14.15
N ASP A 125 14.66 -1.45 13.83
CA ASP A 125 15.64 -1.04 14.84
C ASP A 125 14.95 -0.15 15.89
N HIS A 126 15.32 -0.39 17.16
CA HIS A 126 14.77 0.31 18.34
C HIS A 126 13.31 0.02 18.67
N THR A 127 12.62 -0.86 17.92
CA THR A 127 11.26 -1.28 18.30
C THR A 127 11.28 -1.96 19.66
N PRO A 128 10.37 -1.61 20.59
CA PRO A 128 10.24 -2.30 21.87
C PRO A 128 9.92 -3.80 21.68
N ASN A 129 10.43 -4.65 22.60
CA ASN A 129 10.32 -6.10 22.50
C ASN A 129 8.89 -6.68 22.66
N ASN A 130 7.93 -5.84 23.03
CA ASN A 130 6.53 -6.26 23.17
C ASN A 130 5.84 -6.30 21.80
N ILE A 131 5.91 -7.43 21.11
CA ILE A 131 5.28 -7.61 19.79
C ILE A 131 3.80 -7.93 19.98
N GLU A 132 2.94 -7.09 19.44
CA GLU A 132 1.48 -7.22 19.53
C GLU A 132 0.83 -7.39 18.14
N VAL A 133 1.31 -6.62 17.16
CA VAL A 133 0.74 -6.55 15.82
C VAL A 133 1.86 -6.46 14.78
N LEU A 134 1.48 -6.56 13.52
CA LEU A 134 2.32 -6.11 12.42
C LEU A 134 2.07 -4.61 12.20
N CYS A 135 2.94 -3.75 12.72
CA CYS A 135 2.85 -2.30 12.57
C CYS A 135 3.03 -1.89 11.11
N HIS A 136 2.37 -0.83 10.68
CA HIS A 136 2.63 -0.19 9.39
C HIS A 136 3.98 0.54 9.40
N ASN A 137 4.33 1.12 10.54
CA ASN A 137 5.55 1.91 10.84
C ASN A 137 5.71 3.21 10.05
N ASP A 138 4.83 3.48 9.09
CA ASP A 138 4.77 4.73 8.35
C ASP A 138 3.31 5.16 8.09
N PHE A 139 2.45 4.99 9.12
CA PHE A 139 1.05 5.40 9.06
C PHE A 139 0.95 6.92 9.24
N ALA A 140 1.44 7.64 8.23
CA ALA A 140 1.60 9.07 8.22
C ALA A 140 0.62 9.74 7.27
N ILE A 141 0.33 11.02 7.49
CA ILE A 141 -0.65 11.76 6.69
C ILE A 141 -0.30 11.78 5.19
N TYR A 142 0.98 11.80 4.84
CA TYR A 142 1.44 11.78 3.45
C TYR A 142 1.23 10.43 2.75
N ASN A 143 0.98 9.35 3.50
CA ASN A 143 0.60 8.04 3.00
C ASN A 143 -0.92 7.79 3.05
N ILE A 144 -1.68 8.73 3.62
CA ILE A 144 -3.15 8.69 3.59
C ILE A 144 -3.65 9.25 2.26
N ILE A 145 -4.54 8.51 1.61
CA ILE A 145 -5.24 8.97 0.41
C ILE A 145 -6.59 9.53 0.81
N PHE A 146 -6.87 10.73 0.33
CA PHE A 146 -8.10 11.47 0.57
C PHE A 146 -8.95 11.54 -0.69
N ASN A 147 -10.25 11.29 -0.56
CA ASN A 147 -11.22 11.48 -1.61
C ASN A 147 -12.49 12.13 -1.02
N ASN A 148 -12.98 13.20 -1.65
CA ASN A 148 -14.09 13.99 -1.13
C ASN A 148 -13.87 14.41 0.34
N GLU A 149 -12.68 14.90 0.65
CA GLU A 149 -12.24 15.38 1.98
C GLU A 149 -12.25 14.32 3.09
N LYS A 150 -12.30 13.03 2.74
CA LYS A 150 -12.28 11.91 3.68
C LYS A 150 -11.07 11.01 3.42
N PRO A 151 -10.43 10.48 4.47
CA PRO A 151 -9.41 9.46 4.29
C PRO A 151 -10.07 8.16 3.78
N VAL A 152 -9.60 7.70 2.62
CA VAL A 152 -10.14 6.52 1.93
C VAL A 152 -9.13 5.40 1.75
N GLY A 153 -7.85 5.65 2.06
CA GLY A 153 -6.81 4.63 1.95
C GLY A 153 -5.52 5.00 2.63
N ILE A 154 -4.71 3.98 2.84
CA ILE A 154 -3.32 4.05 3.31
C ILE A 154 -2.44 3.28 2.34
N ILE A 155 -1.31 3.85 1.97
CA ILE A 155 -0.34 3.28 1.04
C ILE A 155 1.03 3.15 1.69
N ASP A 156 1.98 2.55 0.97
CA ASP A 156 3.39 2.41 1.35
C ASP A 156 3.64 1.53 2.58
N PHE A 157 3.35 0.24 2.42
CA PHE A 157 3.56 -0.80 3.44
C PHE A 157 5.01 -1.32 3.50
N ASP A 158 5.96 -0.71 2.79
CA ASP A 158 7.31 -1.24 2.60
C ASP A 158 8.10 -1.43 3.90
N VAL A 159 7.78 -0.66 4.93
CA VAL A 159 8.42 -0.73 6.25
C VAL A 159 7.55 -1.44 7.30
N ALA A 160 6.48 -2.11 6.88
CA ALA A 160 5.66 -2.88 7.80
C ALA A 160 6.50 -3.93 8.53
N ALA A 161 6.41 -3.98 9.85
CA ALA A 161 7.22 -4.87 10.69
C ALA A 161 6.54 -5.14 12.04
N PRO A 162 6.88 -6.26 12.70
CA PRO A 162 6.33 -6.58 14.03
C PRO A 162 6.68 -5.52 15.07
N GLY A 163 5.70 -5.17 15.91
CA GLY A 163 5.90 -4.20 16.99
C GLY A 163 4.68 -4.08 17.92
N PRO A 164 4.78 -3.20 18.94
CA PRO A 164 3.63 -2.88 19.77
C PRO A 164 2.69 -1.91 19.02
N SER A 165 1.39 -2.07 19.20
CA SER A 165 0.38 -1.19 18.59
C SER A 165 0.59 0.30 18.92
N LEU A 166 1.07 0.59 20.14
CA LEU A 166 1.40 1.95 20.56
C LEU A 166 2.53 2.60 19.75
N TRP A 167 3.41 1.81 19.14
CA TRP A 167 4.48 2.31 18.28
C TRP A 167 3.92 2.99 17.02
N ASP A 168 2.99 2.33 16.34
CA ASP A 168 2.26 2.89 15.20
C ASP A 168 1.42 4.12 15.60
N ILE A 169 0.70 4.02 16.71
CA ILE A 169 -0.13 5.13 17.23
C ILE A 169 0.74 6.37 17.50
N ALA A 170 1.89 6.20 18.16
CA ALA A 170 2.80 7.30 18.48
C ALA A 170 3.34 7.97 17.21
N TYR A 171 3.72 7.16 16.20
CA TYR A 171 4.20 7.67 14.92
C TYR A 171 3.09 8.43 14.17
N THR A 172 1.89 7.87 14.12
CA THR A 172 0.73 8.53 13.50
C THR A 172 0.41 9.87 14.16
N LEU A 173 0.41 9.92 15.50
CA LEU A 173 0.19 11.18 16.23
C LEU A 173 1.28 12.23 16.00
N TYR A 174 2.51 11.79 15.76
CA TYR A 174 3.62 12.70 15.46
C TYR A 174 3.52 13.29 14.04
N THR A 175 2.97 12.54 13.08
CA THR A 175 2.95 12.89 11.65
C THR A 175 1.61 13.46 11.16
N CYS A 176 0.53 13.28 11.89
CA CYS A 176 -0.81 13.81 11.61
C CYS A 176 -1.18 14.95 12.53
#